data_0a2815bf67b94e8e97c3038f7dbf9e3e
#
_entry.id   0a2815bf67b94e8e97c3038f7dbf9e3e
#
_cell.length_a   1.000
_cell.length_b   1.000
_cell.length_c   1.000
_cell.angle_alpha   90.00
_cell.angle_beta   90.00
_cell.angle_gamma   90.00
#
_symmetry.space_group_name_H-M   'P 1'
#
loop_
_entity.id
_entity.type
_entity.pdbx_description
1 polymer ?
#
loop_
_entity_poly.entity_id
_entity_poly.type
_entity_poly.pdbx_seq_one_letter_code
_entity_poly.pdbx_strand_id
1 'polypeptide(L)'
;MKHSSEVNVQGKIALVTGAARGLGRACALALAEAGADIALGLRDVNADNGLAKEIKAMGRKALPLQMDLSKMEEIHAAFDQIKKHYNRLDIVVNNAGVAPENLIENVTENDFDYTLSVNLKGTFFVSKAAGAFMIKQQYGRIINLSSQAGFIALPGEAVYCMTKAGIAHLTKCFAAEWGKYNITVNAVAPTFIYTPGTEQYLANEENKKHVLSKIVLEKIGEPKDVANAVLFLASPAASMITGTTLLIDGGWTIL
;
A
#
# COMPACT_ATOMS: atom_id res chain seq x y z
N MET A 1 -23.80 -22.09 2.48
CA MET A 1 -23.37 -20.69 2.24
C MET A 1 -22.17 -20.71 1.31
N LYS A 2 -22.20 -20.00 0.18
CA LYS A 2 -21.05 -19.93 -0.77
C LYS A 2 -20.08 -18.86 -0.26
N HIS A 3 -19.17 -19.21 0.65
CA HIS A 3 -18.19 -18.27 1.21
C HIS A 3 -17.12 -17.78 0.21
N SER A 4 -16.91 -18.47 -0.91
CA SER A 4 -15.91 -18.10 -1.93
C SER A 4 -16.28 -16.86 -2.76
N SER A 5 -17.51 -16.34 -2.65
CA SER A 5 -17.98 -15.17 -3.40
C SER A 5 -17.71 -13.82 -2.71
N GLU A 6 -17.28 -13.81 -1.45
CA GLU A 6 -17.13 -12.57 -0.67
C GLU A 6 -15.76 -11.91 -0.80
N VAL A 7 -14.69 -12.69 -1.12
CA VAL A 7 -13.35 -12.15 -1.34
C VAL A 7 -13.15 -11.88 -2.83
N ASN A 8 -13.93 -10.95 -3.37
CA ASN A 8 -13.80 -10.45 -4.74
C ASN A 8 -14.07 -8.95 -4.78
N VAL A 9 -13.60 -8.31 -5.84
CA VAL A 9 -13.74 -6.87 -6.07
C VAL A 9 -14.24 -6.60 -7.50
N GLN A 10 -15.10 -7.50 -8.01
CA GLN A 10 -15.65 -7.47 -9.36
C GLN A 10 -16.30 -6.11 -9.66
N GLY A 11 -15.87 -5.47 -10.77
CA GLY A 11 -16.41 -4.21 -11.25
C GLY A 11 -16.03 -2.98 -10.40
N LYS A 12 -15.10 -3.13 -9.47
CA LYS A 12 -14.54 -2.03 -8.68
C LYS A 12 -13.41 -1.32 -9.44
N ILE A 13 -13.18 -0.05 -9.11
CA ILE A 13 -12.04 0.73 -9.58
C ILE A 13 -11.06 0.86 -8.42
N ALA A 14 -9.83 0.39 -8.63
CA ALA A 14 -8.77 0.45 -7.62
C ALA A 14 -7.61 1.34 -8.07
N LEU A 15 -7.14 2.22 -7.20
CA LEU A 15 -5.85 2.93 -7.35
C LEU A 15 -4.80 2.21 -6.49
N VAL A 16 -3.66 1.90 -7.10
CA VAL A 16 -2.49 1.38 -6.37
C VAL A 16 -1.32 2.32 -6.61
N THR A 17 -0.78 2.95 -5.55
CA THR A 17 0.38 3.81 -5.66
C THR A 17 1.69 3.02 -5.58
N GLY A 18 2.72 3.42 -6.33
CA GLY A 18 3.97 2.68 -6.41
C GLY A 18 3.82 1.30 -7.06
N ALA A 19 2.94 1.19 -8.05
CA ALA A 19 2.53 -0.09 -8.65
C ALA A 19 3.59 -0.76 -9.55
N ALA A 20 4.69 -0.09 -9.91
CA ALA A 20 5.63 -0.57 -10.92
C ALA A 20 6.33 -1.90 -10.57
N ARG A 21 6.54 -2.19 -9.28
CA ARG A 21 7.30 -3.35 -8.80
C ARG A 21 6.89 -3.76 -7.37
N GLY A 22 7.45 -4.88 -6.91
CA GLY A 22 7.33 -5.36 -5.52
C GLY A 22 5.89 -5.53 -5.06
N LEU A 23 5.58 -5.05 -3.86
CA LEU A 23 4.27 -5.20 -3.24
C LEU A 23 3.16 -4.48 -4.03
N GLY A 24 3.45 -3.27 -4.55
CA GLY A 24 2.46 -2.53 -5.33
C GLY A 24 2.03 -3.29 -6.59
N ARG A 25 2.99 -3.91 -7.31
CA ARG A 25 2.69 -4.75 -8.46
C ARG A 25 1.86 -5.98 -8.09
N ALA A 26 2.24 -6.66 -7.00
CA ALA A 26 1.51 -7.83 -6.53
C ALA A 26 0.07 -7.48 -6.11
N CYS A 27 -0.12 -6.37 -5.40
CA CYS A 27 -1.45 -5.87 -5.02
C CYS A 27 -2.31 -5.51 -6.25
N ALA A 28 -1.71 -4.85 -7.25
CA ALA A 28 -2.43 -4.49 -8.48
C ALA A 28 -2.89 -5.73 -9.25
N LEU A 29 -2.04 -6.75 -9.36
CA LEU A 29 -2.39 -8.03 -10.01
C LEU A 29 -3.48 -8.77 -9.24
N ALA A 30 -3.35 -8.93 -7.93
CA ALA A 30 -4.35 -9.62 -7.12
C ALA A 30 -5.74 -8.94 -7.19
N LEU A 31 -5.79 -7.62 -7.18
CA LEU A 31 -7.04 -6.87 -7.35
C LEU A 31 -7.61 -7.03 -8.77
N ALA A 32 -6.77 -7.06 -9.81
CA ALA A 32 -7.20 -7.27 -11.19
C ALA A 32 -7.75 -8.68 -11.40
N GLU A 33 -7.07 -9.72 -10.90
CA GLU A 33 -7.52 -11.12 -10.91
C GLU A 33 -8.86 -11.28 -10.20
N ALA A 34 -9.07 -10.53 -9.11
CA ALA A 34 -10.33 -10.51 -8.36
C ALA A 34 -11.41 -9.62 -9.00
N GLY A 35 -11.17 -9.06 -10.19
CA GLY A 35 -12.16 -8.40 -11.04
C GLY A 35 -12.19 -6.87 -11.00
N ALA A 36 -11.21 -6.20 -10.39
CA ALA A 36 -11.11 -4.75 -10.43
C ALA A 36 -10.46 -4.23 -11.72
N ASP A 37 -10.83 -3.03 -12.14
CA ASP A 37 -10.06 -2.21 -13.07
C ASP A 37 -9.06 -1.35 -12.28
N ILE A 38 -7.85 -1.18 -12.79
CA ILE A 38 -6.74 -0.65 -12.00
C ILE A 38 -6.22 0.70 -12.56
N ALA A 39 -6.19 1.72 -11.72
CA ALA A 39 -5.36 2.91 -11.90
C ALA A 39 -3.98 2.65 -11.26
N LEU A 40 -2.92 2.79 -12.04
CA LEU A 40 -1.55 2.50 -11.64
C LEU A 40 -0.84 3.83 -11.33
N GLY A 41 -0.70 4.18 -10.06
CA GLY A 41 0.07 5.35 -9.64
C GLY A 41 1.57 5.05 -9.72
N LEU A 42 2.27 5.68 -10.64
CA LEU A 42 3.67 5.42 -11.00
C LEU A 42 4.51 6.70 -10.81
N ARG A 43 5.66 6.59 -10.17
CA ARG A 43 6.62 7.71 -10.08
C ARG A 43 7.14 8.11 -11.46
N ASP A 44 7.29 7.16 -12.36
CA ASP A 44 7.55 7.33 -13.79
C ASP A 44 6.55 6.49 -14.56
N VAL A 45 5.66 7.15 -15.29
CA VAL A 45 4.58 6.48 -16.04
C VAL A 45 5.10 5.55 -17.13
N ASN A 46 6.34 5.76 -17.61
CA ASN A 46 6.97 4.90 -18.61
C ASN A 46 7.58 3.62 -18.01
N ALA A 47 7.69 3.54 -16.70
CA ALA A 47 8.29 2.42 -15.98
C ALA A 47 7.23 1.48 -15.37
N ASP A 48 6.14 1.18 -16.10
CA ASP A 48 5.09 0.24 -15.64
C ASP A 48 5.53 -1.24 -15.69
N ASN A 49 6.71 -1.50 -16.29
CA ASN A 49 7.30 -2.83 -16.42
C ASN A 49 6.34 -3.88 -17.01
N GLY A 50 5.51 -3.46 -17.96
CA GLY A 50 4.53 -4.31 -18.65
C GLY A 50 3.27 -4.64 -17.83
N LEU A 51 3.12 -4.08 -16.64
CA LEU A 51 1.99 -4.37 -15.75
C LEU A 51 0.64 -4.01 -16.37
N ALA A 52 0.54 -2.87 -17.05
CA ALA A 52 -0.71 -2.48 -17.73
C ALA A 52 -1.11 -3.49 -18.82
N LYS A 53 -0.14 -4.05 -19.56
CA LYS A 53 -0.40 -5.09 -20.56
C LYS A 53 -0.89 -6.39 -19.93
N GLU A 54 -0.29 -6.78 -18.81
CA GLU A 54 -0.66 -8.00 -18.07
C GLU A 54 -2.08 -7.89 -17.52
N ILE A 55 -2.45 -6.76 -16.89
CA ILE A 55 -3.81 -6.51 -16.39
C ILE A 55 -4.84 -6.53 -17.54
N LYS A 56 -4.51 -5.93 -18.69
CA LYS A 56 -5.37 -5.96 -19.87
C LYS A 56 -5.57 -7.39 -20.42
N ALA A 57 -4.56 -8.24 -20.34
CA ALA A 57 -4.66 -9.65 -20.74
C ALA A 57 -5.62 -10.44 -19.84
N MET A 58 -5.85 -10.01 -18.58
CA MET A 58 -6.87 -10.57 -17.68
C MET A 58 -8.29 -10.05 -17.98
N GLY A 59 -8.47 -9.24 -19.04
CA GLY A 59 -9.76 -8.64 -19.40
C GLY A 59 -10.15 -7.44 -18.51
N ARG A 60 -9.19 -6.84 -17.80
CA ARG A 60 -9.39 -5.65 -16.96
C ARG A 60 -8.84 -4.39 -17.62
N LYS A 61 -9.35 -3.22 -17.22
CA LYS A 61 -8.78 -1.96 -17.66
C LYS A 61 -7.58 -1.59 -16.77
N ALA A 62 -6.55 -1.03 -17.38
CA ALA A 62 -5.39 -0.48 -16.69
C ALA A 62 -5.14 0.94 -17.17
N LEU A 63 -5.03 1.89 -16.23
CA LEU A 63 -4.77 3.31 -16.46
C LEU A 63 -3.45 3.69 -15.78
N PRO A 64 -2.30 3.70 -16.47
CA PRO A 64 -1.07 4.24 -15.95
C PRO A 64 -1.19 5.75 -15.71
N LEU A 65 -0.72 6.22 -14.54
CA LEU A 65 -0.78 7.60 -14.11
C LEU A 65 0.59 8.06 -13.60
N GLN A 66 1.08 9.18 -14.13
CA GLN A 66 2.23 9.87 -13.53
C GLN A 66 1.81 10.36 -12.14
N MET A 67 2.50 9.89 -11.09
CA MET A 67 2.11 10.14 -9.71
C MET A 67 3.30 10.01 -8.75
N ASP A 68 4.21 10.99 -8.78
CA ASP A 68 5.23 11.14 -7.76
C ASP A 68 4.59 11.75 -6.51
N LEU A 69 4.55 11.00 -5.40
CA LEU A 69 3.87 11.43 -4.19
C LEU A 69 4.57 12.59 -3.46
N SER A 70 5.80 12.92 -3.81
CA SER A 70 6.48 14.12 -3.32
C SER A 70 5.95 15.41 -3.96
N LYS A 71 5.18 15.30 -5.06
CA LYS A 71 4.68 16.40 -5.87
C LYS A 71 3.16 16.45 -5.83
N MET A 72 2.61 17.44 -5.18
CA MET A 72 1.17 17.59 -5.01
C MET A 72 0.42 17.78 -6.34
N GLU A 73 1.03 18.48 -7.29
CA GLU A 73 0.48 18.68 -8.63
C GLU A 73 0.28 17.38 -9.40
N GLU A 74 1.19 16.41 -9.25
CA GLU A 74 1.06 15.10 -9.90
C GLU A 74 -0.06 14.27 -9.25
N ILE A 75 -0.23 14.36 -7.92
CA ILE A 75 -1.37 13.74 -7.23
C ILE A 75 -2.69 14.30 -7.78
N HIS A 76 -2.84 15.63 -7.85
CA HIS A 76 -4.05 16.26 -8.36
C HIS A 76 -4.33 15.86 -9.80
N ALA A 77 -3.33 15.94 -10.70
CA ALA A 77 -3.47 15.55 -12.10
C ALA A 77 -3.87 14.08 -12.28
N ALA A 78 -3.34 13.16 -11.44
CA ALA A 78 -3.73 11.76 -11.47
C ALA A 78 -5.20 11.56 -11.09
N PHE A 79 -5.69 12.25 -10.05
CA PHE A 79 -7.10 12.18 -9.65
C PHE A 79 -8.05 12.81 -10.68
N ASP A 80 -7.64 13.85 -11.40
CA ASP A 80 -8.40 14.41 -12.53
C ASP A 80 -8.53 13.39 -13.67
N GLN A 81 -7.46 12.63 -13.95
CA GLN A 81 -7.51 11.55 -14.94
C GLN A 81 -8.42 10.40 -14.46
N ILE A 82 -8.36 9.98 -13.19
CA ILE A 82 -9.28 8.98 -12.63
C ILE A 82 -10.73 9.44 -12.78
N LYS A 83 -11.02 10.70 -12.45
CA LYS A 83 -12.35 11.30 -12.63
C LYS A 83 -12.82 11.25 -14.08
N LYS A 84 -11.96 11.63 -15.01
CA LYS A 84 -12.27 11.64 -16.46
C LYS A 84 -12.55 10.24 -17.01
N HIS A 85 -11.78 9.21 -16.59
CA HIS A 85 -11.85 7.87 -17.17
C HIS A 85 -12.90 6.98 -16.50
N TYR A 86 -13.07 7.10 -15.19
CA TYR A 86 -13.91 6.18 -14.41
C TYR A 86 -15.09 6.90 -13.72
N ASN A 87 -14.94 8.17 -13.39
CA ASN A 87 -15.88 8.97 -12.59
C ASN A 87 -16.25 8.32 -11.24
N ARG A 88 -15.46 7.37 -10.78
CA ARG A 88 -15.57 6.68 -9.49
C ARG A 88 -14.22 6.14 -9.04
N LEU A 89 -14.09 5.90 -7.74
CA LEU A 89 -12.94 5.23 -7.16
C LEU A 89 -13.41 4.46 -5.92
N ASP A 90 -13.23 3.15 -5.91
CA ASP A 90 -13.77 2.27 -4.87
C ASP A 90 -12.71 1.82 -3.86
N ILE A 91 -11.48 1.60 -4.35
CA ILE A 91 -10.38 1.04 -3.57
C ILE A 91 -9.14 1.90 -3.77
N VAL A 92 -8.41 2.16 -2.68
CA VAL A 92 -7.08 2.76 -2.72
C VAL A 92 -6.12 1.89 -1.94
N VAL A 93 -4.98 1.56 -2.56
CA VAL A 93 -3.84 0.94 -1.90
C VAL A 93 -2.70 1.95 -1.89
N ASN A 94 -2.46 2.57 -0.73
CA ASN A 94 -1.35 3.48 -0.51
C ASN A 94 -0.08 2.67 -0.23
N ASN A 95 0.60 2.25 -1.29
CA ASN A 95 1.79 1.40 -1.19
C ASN A 95 3.10 2.16 -1.41
N ALA A 96 3.12 3.24 -2.19
CA ALA A 96 4.34 3.99 -2.46
C ALA A 96 5.05 4.42 -1.16
N GLY A 97 6.36 4.22 -1.13
CA GLY A 97 7.18 4.58 0.01
C GLY A 97 8.67 4.48 -0.29
N VAL A 98 9.44 5.18 0.51
CA VAL A 98 10.92 5.22 0.47
C VAL A 98 11.48 4.99 1.88
N ALA A 99 12.67 4.43 1.97
CA ALA A 99 13.37 4.15 3.21
C ALA A 99 14.89 4.39 3.01
N PRO A 100 15.34 5.65 2.99
CA PRO A 100 16.77 5.94 3.06
C PRO A 100 17.32 5.42 4.39
N GLU A 101 18.37 4.61 4.32
CA GLU A 101 19.01 4.03 5.50
C GLU A 101 20.15 4.93 5.99
N ASN A 102 19.98 5.52 7.17
CA ASN A 102 20.97 6.37 7.83
C ASN A 102 20.84 6.23 9.35
N LEU A 103 21.97 6.09 10.06
CA LEU A 103 22.00 6.28 11.51
C LEU A 103 21.52 7.70 11.86
N ILE A 104 20.90 7.87 13.03
CA ILE A 104 20.23 9.14 13.42
C ILE A 104 21.15 10.35 13.28
N GLU A 105 22.39 10.22 13.68
CA GLU A 105 23.41 11.28 13.59
C GLU A 105 23.80 11.66 12.16
N ASN A 106 23.47 10.83 11.18
CA ASN A 106 23.77 11.05 9.76
C ASN A 106 22.54 11.38 8.92
N VAL A 107 21.35 11.41 9.52
CA VAL A 107 20.12 11.79 8.81
C VAL A 107 20.21 13.24 8.38
N THR A 108 20.09 13.49 7.07
CA THR A 108 20.03 14.86 6.55
C THR A 108 18.59 15.39 6.59
N GLU A 109 18.45 16.72 6.64
CA GLU A 109 17.11 17.37 6.51
C GLU A 109 16.41 16.97 5.21
N ASN A 110 17.17 16.86 4.11
CA ASN A 110 16.62 16.41 2.82
C ASN A 110 16.08 14.97 2.87
N ASP A 111 16.78 14.02 3.49
CA ASP A 111 16.30 12.63 3.64
C ASP A 111 15.07 12.59 4.53
N PHE A 112 15.05 13.38 5.59
CA PHE A 112 13.90 13.52 6.49
C PHE A 112 12.68 14.04 5.74
N ASP A 113 12.79 15.20 5.09
CA ASP A 113 11.70 15.86 4.38
C ASP A 113 11.20 15.03 3.19
N TYR A 114 12.11 14.43 2.42
CA TYR A 114 11.75 13.55 1.31
C TYR A 114 10.97 12.32 1.80
N THR A 115 11.45 11.68 2.87
CA THR A 115 10.77 10.49 3.43
C THR A 115 9.38 10.85 3.95
N LEU A 116 9.24 11.96 4.67
CA LEU A 116 7.94 12.44 5.13
C LEU A 116 7.02 12.81 3.97
N SER A 117 7.56 13.50 2.96
CA SER A 117 6.77 13.95 1.81
C SER A 117 6.17 12.80 1.03
N VAL A 118 6.94 11.73 0.79
CA VAL A 118 6.46 10.54 0.07
C VAL A 118 5.57 9.67 0.96
N ASN A 119 6.10 9.25 2.13
CA ASN A 119 5.45 8.20 2.92
C ASN A 119 4.22 8.69 3.66
N LEU A 120 4.26 9.87 4.27
CA LEU A 120 3.19 10.33 5.16
C LEU A 120 2.31 11.39 4.49
N LYS A 121 2.91 12.50 4.00
CA LYS A 121 2.16 13.56 3.32
C LYS A 121 1.47 13.03 2.06
N GLY A 122 2.18 12.30 1.21
CA GLY A 122 1.63 11.68 0.01
C GLY A 122 0.45 10.77 0.33
N THR A 123 0.63 9.83 1.28
CA THR A 123 -0.45 8.94 1.74
C THR A 123 -1.67 9.71 2.24
N PHE A 124 -1.46 10.78 3.02
CA PHE A 124 -2.57 11.63 3.51
C PHE A 124 -3.34 12.26 2.35
N PHE A 125 -2.66 12.91 1.41
CA PHE A 125 -3.33 13.65 0.33
C PHE A 125 -3.93 12.74 -0.74
N VAL A 126 -3.35 11.57 -1.03
CA VAL A 126 -3.98 10.53 -1.85
C VAL A 126 -5.27 10.05 -1.20
N SER A 127 -5.25 9.73 0.10
CA SER A 127 -6.45 9.32 0.84
C SER A 127 -7.52 10.41 0.86
N LYS A 128 -7.13 11.68 1.10
CA LYS A 128 -8.03 12.84 1.07
C LYS A 128 -8.69 13.01 -0.30
N ALA A 129 -7.93 12.91 -1.38
CA ALA A 129 -8.46 13.04 -2.75
C ALA A 129 -9.41 11.88 -3.09
N ALA A 130 -9.07 10.64 -2.68
CA ALA A 130 -9.95 9.48 -2.81
C ALA A 130 -11.25 9.64 -2.01
N GLY A 131 -11.14 10.20 -0.81
CA GLY A 131 -12.30 10.48 0.05
C GLY A 131 -13.37 11.33 -0.63
N ALA A 132 -12.99 12.28 -1.50
CA ALA A 132 -13.95 13.09 -2.26
C ALA A 132 -14.87 12.25 -3.18
N PHE A 133 -14.36 11.16 -3.75
CA PHE A 133 -15.16 10.18 -4.51
C PHE A 133 -15.97 9.30 -3.57
N MET A 134 -15.32 8.71 -2.57
CA MET A 134 -15.89 7.69 -1.71
C MET A 134 -17.01 8.23 -0.82
N ILE A 135 -16.88 9.47 -0.30
CA ILE A 135 -17.93 10.15 0.49
C ILE A 135 -19.18 10.35 -0.38
N LYS A 136 -19.00 10.83 -1.61
CA LYS A 136 -20.14 11.01 -2.55
C LYS A 136 -20.78 9.67 -2.94
N GLN A 137 -19.98 8.61 -3.06
CA GLN A 137 -20.44 7.26 -3.40
C GLN A 137 -21.08 6.52 -2.21
N GLN A 138 -20.85 6.97 -0.97
CA GLN A 138 -21.21 6.25 0.27
C GLN A 138 -20.59 4.84 0.30
N TYR A 139 -19.37 4.73 -0.23
CA TYR A 139 -18.59 3.49 -0.28
C TYR A 139 -17.13 3.79 -0.54
N GLY A 140 -16.25 3.11 0.17
CA GLY A 140 -14.81 3.14 -0.07
C GLY A 140 -14.04 2.10 0.73
N ARG A 141 -12.87 1.74 0.22
CA ARG A 141 -11.89 0.86 0.87
C ARG A 141 -10.51 1.46 0.70
N ILE A 142 -9.88 1.85 1.80
CA ILE A 142 -8.51 2.39 1.80
C ILE A 142 -7.62 1.45 2.58
N ILE A 143 -6.56 0.98 1.95
CA ILE A 143 -5.57 0.09 2.55
C ILE A 143 -4.21 0.76 2.49
N ASN A 144 -3.64 1.06 3.65
CA ASN A 144 -2.35 1.72 3.79
C ASN A 144 -1.25 0.70 4.04
N LEU A 145 -0.12 0.80 3.33
CA LEU A 145 1.07 0.01 3.61
C LEU A 145 1.86 0.67 4.74
N SER A 146 1.64 0.20 5.96
CA SER A 146 2.52 0.43 7.10
C SER A 146 3.73 -0.53 7.00
N SER A 147 4.30 -0.93 8.09
CA SER A 147 5.40 -1.89 8.23
C SER A 147 5.44 -2.37 9.68
N GLN A 148 6.06 -3.52 9.95
CA GLN A 148 6.48 -3.87 11.30
C GLN A 148 7.31 -2.75 11.95
N ALA A 149 8.08 -2.00 11.15
CA ALA A 149 8.85 -0.83 11.57
C ALA A 149 8.01 0.29 12.21
N GLY A 150 6.70 0.27 12.04
CA GLY A 150 5.78 1.13 12.78
C GLY A 150 5.48 0.66 14.21
N PHE A 151 5.94 -0.52 14.59
CA PHE A 151 5.69 -1.18 15.89
C PHE A 151 6.97 -1.51 16.65
N ILE A 152 8.09 -1.65 15.96
CA ILE A 152 9.42 -1.88 16.52
C ILE A 152 10.41 -0.88 15.94
N ALA A 153 11.52 -0.66 16.65
CA ALA A 153 12.62 0.14 16.16
C ALA A 153 13.56 -0.69 15.27
N LEU A 154 13.97 -0.11 14.14
CA LEU A 154 15.02 -0.66 13.27
C LEU A 154 16.17 0.34 13.22
N PRO A 155 17.39 -0.05 13.69
CA PRO A 155 18.58 0.80 13.56
C PRO A 155 18.81 1.20 12.10
N GLY A 156 19.13 2.48 11.88
CA GLY A 156 19.32 3.04 10.53
C GLY A 156 18.03 3.47 9.83
N GLU A 157 16.84 3.17 10.37
CA GLU A 157 15.56 3.46 9.73
C GLU A 157 14.64 4.38 10.56
N ALA A 158 15.19 5.25 11.42
CA ALA A 158 14.40 6.04 12.37
C ALA A 158 13.29 6.85 11.71
N VAL A 159 13.57 7.57 10.60
CA VAL A 159 12.59 8.39 9.88
C VAL A 159 11.53 7.50 9.22
N TYR A 160 11.95 6.38 8.62
CA TYR A 160 11.01 5.40 8.06
C TYR A 160 10.08 4.83 9.14
N CYS A 161 10.62 4.35 10.27
CA CYS A 161 9.85 3.85 11.40
C CYS A 161 8.80 4.86 11.87
N MET A 162 9.20 6.12 12.03
CA MET A 162 8.30 7.22 12.39
C MET A 162 7.16 7.38 11.38
N THR A 163 7.47 7.35 10.06
CA THR A 163 6.41 7.47 9.04
C THR A 163 5.47 6.28 9.06
N LYS A 164 5.95 5.06 9.29
CA LYS A 164 5.12 3.84 9.32
C LYS A 164 4.26 3.75 10.58
N ALA A 165 4.75 4.24 11.72
CA ALA A 165 3.93 4.44 12.92
C ALA A 165 2.86 5.52 12.68
N GLY A 166 3.24 6.64 12.03
CA GLY A 166 2.31 7.70 11.63
C GLY A 166 1.20 7.19 10.71
N ILE A 167 1.51 6.33 9.72
CA ILE A 167 0.51 5.71 8.84
C ILE A 167 -0.45 4.81 9.62
N ALA A 168 0.05 4.01 10.56
CA ALA A 168 -0.80 3.15 11.40
C ALA A 168 -1.79 3.99 12.23
N HIS A 169 -1.34 5.13 12.77
CA HIS A 169 -2.23 6.03 13.51
C HIS A 169 -3.17 6.82 12.59
N LEU A 170 -2.68 7.34 11.46
CA LEU A 170 -3.48 8.05 10.45
C LEU A 170 -4.63 7.18 9.93
N THR A 171 -4.42 5.87 9.80
CA THR A 171 -5.46 4.89 9.44
C THR A 171 -6.65 4.96 10.39
N LYS A 172 -6.41 5.07 11.71
CA LYS A 172 -7.47 5.21 12.72
C LYS A 172 -8.21 6.54 12.58
N CYS A 173 -7.50 7.64 12.31
CA CYS A 173 -8.10 8.96 12.14
C CYS A 173 -9.09 8.97 10.95
N PHE A 174 -8.66 8.50 9.78
CA PHE A 174 -9.55 8.40 8.62
C PHE A 174 -10.73 7.45 8.86
N ALA A 175 -10.50 6.30 9.52
CA ALA A 175 -11.57 5.36 9.85
C ALA A 175 -12.62 6.00 10.75
N ALA A 176 -12.20 6.74 11.77
CA ALA A 176 -13.08 7.40 12.71
C ALA A 176 -13.94 8.50 12.04
N GLU A 177 -13.34 9.27 11.13
CA GLU A 177 -14.06 10.35 10.45
C GLU A 177 -14.99 9.87 9.33
N TRP A 178 -14.58 8.80 8.61
CA TRP A 178 -15.24 8.39 7.36
C TRP A 178 -16.10 7.12 7.48
N GLY A 179 -16.07 6.43 8.60
CA GLY A 179 -16.91 5.25 8.84
C GLY A 179 -18.41 5.50 8.61
N LYS A 180 -18.90 6.68 8.95
CA LYS A 180 -20.29 7.12 8.72
C LYS A 180 -20.69 7.14 7.23
N TYR A 181 -19.73 7.16 6.31
CA TYR A 181 -19.95 7.13 4.86
C TYR A 181 -19.74 5.71 4.27
N ASN A 182 -19.71 4.66 5.10
CA ASN A 182 -19.42 3.28 4.67
C ASN A 182 -18.03 3.14 4.00
N ILE A 183 -17.06 3.94 4.48
CA ILE A 183 -15.67 3.87 4.06
C ILE A 183 -14.89 3.15 5.16
N THR A 184 -14.24 2.04 4.82
CA THR A 184 -13.28 1.40 5.73
C THR A 184 -11.86 1.83 5.39
N VAL A 185 -11.07 2.12 6.42
CA VAL A 185 -9.66 2.47 6.28
C VAL A 185 -8.85 1.56 7.20
N ASN A 186 -8.00 0.74 6.60
CA ASN A 186 -7.16 -0.20 7.31
C ASN A 186 -5.70 -0.09 6.86
N ALA A 187 -4.79 -0.68 7.60
CA ALA A 187 -3.41 -0.83 7.22
C ALA A 187 -2.99 -2.30 7.22
N VAL A 188 -1.98 -2.62 6.43
CA VAL A 188 -1.21 -3.85 6.54
C VAL A 188 0.23 -3.49 6.91
N ALA A 189 0.85 -4.30 7.76
CA ALA A 189 2.20 -4.07 8.27
C ALA A 189 3.08 -5.31 8.04
N PRO A 190 3.67 -5.42 6.83
CA PRO A 190 4.58 -6.52 6.52
C PRO A 190 5.90 -6.40 7.27
N THR A 191 6.55 -7.54 7.49
CA THR A 191 7.99 -7.67 7.77
C THR A 191 8.77 -7.76 6.46
N PHE A 192 9.92 -8.41 6.49
CA PHE A 192 10.72 -8.66 5.28
C PHE A 192 9.98 -9.56 4.31
N ILE A 193 9.79 -9.04 3.10
CA ILE A 193 9.15 -9.72 1.98
C ILE A 193 10.14 -9.75 0.82
N TYR A 194 10.25 -10.86 0.10
CA TYR A 194 11.08 -10.95 -1.10
C TYR A 194 10.57 -10.00 -2.18
N THR A 195 11.27 -8.89 -2.38
CA THR A 195 10.96 -7.86 -3.38
C THR A 195 12.26 -7.32 -3.97
N PRO A 196 12.24 -6.64 -5.12
CA PRO A 196 13.44 -5.97 -5.64
C PRO A 196 14.06 -4.95 -4.67
N GLY A 197 13.30 -4.47 -3.68
CA GLY A 197 13.81 -3.53 -2.66
C GLY A 197 14.55 -4.21 -1.51
N THR A 198 14.29 -5.49 -1.25
CA THR A 198 14.91 -6.25 -0.14
C THR A 198 15.89 -7.33 -0.64
N GLU A 199 15.91 -7.57 -1.95
CA GLU A 199 16.70 -8.65 -2.57
C GLU A 199 18.19 -8.56 -2.24
N GLN A 200 18.79 -7.38 -2.40
CA GLN A 200 20.21 -7.17 -2.11
C GLN A 200 20.54 -7.40 -0.62
N TYR A 201 19.68 -6.94 0.29
CA TYR A 201 19.86 -7.15 1.72
C TYR A 201 19.76 -8.63 2.09
N LEU A 202 18.78 -9.33 1.55
CA LEU A 202 18.50 -10.73 1.82
C LEU A 202 19.45 -11.69 1.07
N ALA A 203 20.19 -11.21 0.07
CA ALA A 203 21.25 -11.99 -0.59
C ALA A 203 22.46 -12.21 0.31
N ASN A 204 22.64 -11.36 1.34
CA ASN A 204 23.66 -11.59 2.36
C ASN A 204 23.16 -12.63 3.36
N GLU A 205 23.85 -13.74 3.51
CA GLU A 205 23.43 -14.88 4.36
C GLU A 205 23.36 -14.51 5.86
N GLU A 206 24.18 -13.58 6.35
CA GLU A 206 24.12 -13.13 7.75
C GLU A 206 22.88 -12.31 8.00
N ASN A 207 22.56 -11.37 7.10
CA ASN A 207 21.35 -10.57 7.18
C ASN A 207 20.10 -11.46 7.10
N LYS A 208 20.08 -12.41 6.15
CA LYS A 208 18.99 -13.35 6.00
C LYS A 208 18.79 -14.21 7.25
N LYS A 209 19.89 -14.74 7.81
CA LYS A 209 19.85 -15.51 9.05
C LYS A 209 19.36 -14.66 10.22
N HIS A 210 19.80 -13.41 10.32
CA HIS A 210 19.32 -12.46 11.32
C HIS A 210 17.80 -12.23 11.18
N VAL A 211 17.31 -11.94 9.98
CA VAL A 211 15.88 -11.76 9.71
C VAL A 211 15.09 -13.01 10.10
N LEU A 212 15.51 -14.19 9.66
CA LEU A 212 14.85 -15.46 9.97
C LEU A 212 14.81 -15.75 11.47
N SER A 213 15.86 -15.39 12.22
CA SER A 213 15.89 -15.61 13.68
C SER A 213 14.87 -14.78 14.46
N LYS A 214 14.27 -13.75 13.82
CA LYS A 214 13.24 -12.90 14.40
C LYS A 214 11.82 -13.29 13.97
N ILE A 215 11.67 -14.10 12.93
CA ILE A 215 10.37 -14.51 12.40
C ILE A 215 9.98 -15.87 13.00
N VAL A 216 8.92 -15.91 13.80
CA VAL A 216 8.46 -17.16 14.46
C VAL A 216 8.14 -18.26 13.44
N LEU A 217 7.62 -17.90 12.26
CA LEU A 217 7.34 -18.86 11.18
C LEU A 217 8.57 -19.29 10.40
N GLU A 218 9.78 -18.81 10.74
CA GLU A 218 11.07 -19.16 10.14
C GLU A 218 11.11 -19.07 8.60
N LYS A 219 10.32 -18.18 8.02
CA LYS A 219 10.28 -17.93 6.57
C LYS A 219 10.15 -16.45 6.25
N ILE A 220 10.82 -16.01 5.20
CA ILE A 220 10.63 -14.69 4.63
C ILE A 220 9.34 -14.69 3.82
N GLY A 221 8.55 -13.63 3.94
CA GLY A 221 7.28 -13.51 3.24
C GLY A 221 7.46 -13.31 1.74
N GLU A 222 6.42 -13.62 0.97
CA GLU A 222 6.34 -13.37 -0.46
C GLU A 222 5.35 -12.22 -0.75
N PRO A 223 5.46 -11.53 -1.89
CA PRO A 223 4.52 -10.44 -2.24
C PRO A 223 3.05 -10.86 -2.21
N LYS A 224 2.75 -12.12 -2.52
CA LYS A 224 1.39 -12.67 -2.46
C LYS A 224 0.82 -12.72 -1.04
N ASP A 225 1.65 -12.88 0.00
CA ASP A 225 1.18 -12.92 1.39
C ASP A 225 0.57 -11.55 1.78
N VAL A 226 1.18 -10.47 1.29
CA VAL A 226 0.68 -9.10 1.49
C VAL A 226 -0.50 -8.79 0.56
N ALA A 227 -0.41 -9.17 -0.71
CA ALA A 227 -1.46 -8.92 -1.69
C ALA A 227 -2.80 -9.60 -1.32
N ASN A 228 -2.75 -10.82 -0.76
CA ASN A 228 -3.93 -11.53 -0.26
C ASN A 228 -4.61 -10.80 0.91
N ALA A 229 -3.82 -10.25 1.84
CA ALA A 229 -4.37 -9.47 2.95
C ALA A 229 -4.98 -8.14 2.47
N VAL A 230 -4.34 -7.48 1.49
CA VAL A 230 -4.87 -6.27 0.84
C VAL A 230 -6.19 -6.59 0.13
N LEU A 231 -6.25 -7.67 -0.65
CA LEU A 231 -7.48 -8.11 -1.33
C LEU A 231 -8.60 -8.42 -0.33
N PHE A 232 -8.31 -9.13 0.76
CA PHE A 232 -9.27 -9.39 1.82
C PHE A 232 -9.84 -8.09 2.40
N LEU A 233 -8.98 -7.14 2.80
CA LEU A 233 -9.41 -5.85 3.36
C LEU A 233 -10.14 -4.96 2.35
N ALA A 234 -9.89 -5.12 1.05
CA ALA A 234 -10.57 -4.41 -0.02
C ALA A 234 -11.94 -5.00 -0.36
N SER A 235 -12.20 -6.25 0.03
CA SER A 235 -13.38 -7.02 -0.33
C SER A 235 -14.58 -6.80 0.61
N PRO A 236 -15.80 -7.22 0.23
CA PRO A 236 -16.96 -7.24 1.11
C PRO A 236 -16.78 -8.07 2.39
N ALA A 237 -15.92 -9.11 2.36
CA ALA A 237 -15.63 -9.95 3.53
C ALA A 237 -15.07 -9.17 4.74
N ALA A 238 -14.45 -8.01 4.49
CA ALA A 238 -13.90 -7.13 5.53
C ALA A 238 -14.80 -5.93 5.85
N SER A 239 -16.10 -5.99 5.53
CA SER A 239 -17.02 -4.84 5.65
C SER A 239 -17.15 -4.28 7.07
N MET A 240 -16.87 -5.09 8.11
CA MET A 240 -16.93 -4.68 9.52
C MET A 240 -15.54 -4.41 10.12
N ILE A 241 -14.49 -4.38 9.28
CA ILE A 241 -13.10 -4.16 9.71
C ILE A 241 -12.68 -2.76 9.28
N THR A 242 -12.41 -1.87 10.24
CA THR A 242 -11.90 -0.51 10.00
C THR A 242 -11.04 -0.02 11.15
N GLY A 243 -10.05 0.82 10.85
CA GLY A 243 -9.13 1.39 11.84
C GLY A 243 -8.06 0.43 12.35
N THR A 244 -7.96 -0.79 11.80
CA THR A 244 -6.96 -1.77 12.22
C THR A 244 -5.68 -1.71 11.40
N THR A 245 -4.61 -2.22 11.98
CA THR A 245 -3.38 -2.57 11.27
C THR A 245 -3.15 -4.07 11.40
N LEU A 246 -3.21 -4.77 10.26
CA LEU A 246 -2.98 -6.20 10.19
C LEU A 246 -1.48 -6.47 10.01
N LEU A 247 -0.86 -7.07 11.00
CA LEU A 247 0.54 -7.51 10.92
C LEU A 247 0.65 -8.72 9.99
N ILE A 248 1.64 -8.67 9.09
CA ILE A 248 1.99 -9.76 8.16
C ILE A 248 3.48 -10.02 8.34
N ASP A 249 3.85 -10.45 9.51
CA ASP A 249 5.23 -10.44 10.01
C ASP A 249 5.74 -11.81 10.47
N GLY A 250 4.93 -12.85 10.30
CA GLY A 250 5.27 -14.21 10.71
C GLY A 250 5.54 -14.32 12.21
N GLY A 251 5.02 -13.38 13.01
CA GLY A 251 5.18 -13.36 14.46
C GLY A 251 6.42 -12.58 14.96
N TRP A 252 7.10 -11.80 14.11
CA TRP A 252 8.25 -11.00 14.54
C TRP A 252 7.94 -10.09 15.73
N THR A 253 6.83 -9.38 15.71
CA THR A 253 6.51 -8.36 16.73
C THR A 253 5.94 -8.92 18.04
N ILE A 254 5.78 -10.23 18.17
CA ILE A 254 5.30 -10.86 19.42
C ILE A 254 6.43 -11.39 20.32
N LEU A 255 7.70 -11.29 19.87
CA LEU A 255 8.90 -11.70 20.60
C LEU A 255 9.52 -10.56 21.38
#